data_e67d647f46245f592e46ac13813d8c8b
#
_entry.id   e67d647f46245f592e46ac13813d8c8b
#
_cell.length_a   1.000
_cell.length_b   1.000
_cell.length_c   1.000
_cell.angle_alpha   90.00
_cell.angle_beta   90.00
_cell.angle_gamma   90.00
#
_symmetry.space_group_name_H-M   'P 1'
#
loop_
_entity.id
_entity.type
_entity.pdbx_description
1 polymer ?
#
loop_
_entity_poly.entity_id
_entity_poly.type
_entity_poly.pdbx_seq_one_letter_code
_entity_poly.pdbx_strand_id
1 'polypeptide(L)'
;GLQGPETSRYRKLLACAKHYAIHSGPEWSRHTANINDVSPRDLHETYLPAFKDLVEKAKVREVMCAYQRWDDEPCCGSTRLLQRILRDEWGFKYLVVSDCGAIADFWTSHKTSSTQRHAAAKGVTAGTDVECGFGYAYEKLPEAVRAGLITEEEIDRHVVRLLEARFELGEMDDHAACEWSRIPVSVLSSKEHRELSLDMARQSIVLLQNRNNILPLSKGEKIAVI
;
A
#
# COMPACT_ATOMS: atom_id res chain seq x y z
N GLY A 1 9.39 -15.00 1.64
CA GLY A 1 9.22 -14.25 0.44
C GLY A 1 9.83 -12.84 0.52
N LEU A 2 9.07 -11.80 0.18
CA LEU A 2 9.58 -10.43 0.01
C LEU A 2 10.31 -9.89 1.24
N GLN A 3 9.78 -10.10 2.43
CA GLN A 3 10.34 -9.55 3.68
C GLN A 3 11.57 -10.32 4.21
N GLY A 4 12.01 -11.37 3.52
CA GLY A 4 13.07 -12.26 3.98
C GLY A 4 12.58 -13.27 5.04
N PRO A 5 13.48 -14.16 5.52
CA PRO A 5 13.18 -15.09 6.60
C PRO A 5 12.89 -14.36 7.92
N GLU A 6 12.01 -14.89 8.75
CA GLU A 6 11.72 -14.32 10.07
C GLU A 6 12.92 -14.37 11.02
N THR A 7 13.86 -15.29 10.76
CA THR A 7 15.09 -15.48 11.52
C THR A 7 16.20 -14.48 11.17
N SER A 8 16.06 -13.71 10.08
CA SER A 8 17.03 -12.68 9.72
C SER A 8 17.01 -11.54 10.71
N ARG A 9 18.21 -11.01 11.03
CA ARG A 9 18.34 -9.83 11.89
C ARG A 9 17.62 -8.62 11.31
N TYR A 10 17.76 -8.41 9.99
CA TYR A 10 17.10 -7.32 9.28
C TYR A 10 16.09 -7.85 8.28
N ARG A 11 15.04 -7.07 8.04
CA ARG A 11 14.10 -7.35 6.97
C ARG A 11 14.73 -7.03 5.62
N LYS A 12 14.43 -7.86 4.61
CA LYS A 12 14.91 -7.63 3.24
C LYS A 12 14.26 -6.39 2.63
N LEU A 13 12.95 -6.24 2.82
CA LEU A 13 12.14 -5.07 2.52
C LEU A 13 10.83 -5.15 3.34
N LEU A 14 10.08 -4.07 3.35
CA LEU A 14 8.73 -4.07 3.91
C LEU A 14 7.74 -4.36 2.77
N ALA A 15 6.93 -5.41 2.92
CA ALA A 15 5.85 -5.69 1.98
C ALA A 15 4.64 -4.83 2.32
N CYS A 16 4.09 -4.16 1.31
CA CYS A 16 2.96 -3.27 1.45
C CYS A 16 1.68 -3.90 0.89
N ALA A 17 0.65 -4.04 1.73
CA ALA A 17 -0.68 -4.45 1.30
C ALA A 17 -1.47 -3.25 0.79
N LYS A 18 -1.95 -3.29 -0.46
CA LYS A 18 -2.61 -2.14 -1.08
C LYS A 18 -3.73 -2.52 -2.06
N HIS A 19 -4.67 -1.63 -2.30
CA HIS A 19 -4.93 -0.34 -1.64
C HIS A 19 -6.08 -0.51 -0.65
N TYR A 20 -5.81 -0.27 0.64
CA TYR A 20 -6.73 -0.55 1.74
C TYR A 20 -7.71 0.61 1.97
N ALA A 21 -8.99 0.47 1.79
CA ALA A 21 -9.73 -0.68 1.32
C ALA A 21 -10.82 -0.24 0.32
N ILE A 22 -11.54 -1.22 -0.23
CA ILE A 22 -12.71 -0.97 -1.10
C ILE A 22 -12.30 -0.23 -2.40
N HIS A 23 -11.08 -0.44 -2.89
CA HIS A 23 -10.55 0.20 -4.09
C HIS A 23 -10.88 -0.65 -5.33
N SER A 24 -12.07 -0.42 -5.92
CA SER A 24 -12.60 -1.19 -7.07
C SER A 24 -13.26 -0.31 -8.14
N GLY A 25 -13.02 1.00 -8.08
CA GLY A 25 -13.55 1.95 -9.06
C GLY A 25 -12.69 2.04 -10.34
N PRO A 26 -13.22 2.71 -11.39
CA PRO A 26 -12.46 2.96 -12.59
C PRO A 26 -11.34 3.99 -12.33
N GLU A 27 -10.22 3.82 -13.00
CA GLU A 27 -8.98 4.60 -12.80
C GLU A 27 -9.19 6.11 -12.88
N TRP A 28 -10.01 6.58 -13.82
CA TRP A 28 -10.28 8.01 -14.01
C TRP A 28 -10.97 8.69 -12.83
N SER A 29 -11.64 7.93 -11.96
CA SER A 29 -12.37 8.47 -10.80
C SER A 29 -11.66 8.25 -9.47
N ARG A 30 -10.50 7.62 -9.42
CA ARG A 30 -9.84 7.20 -8.17
C ARG A 30 -9.71 8.31 -7.12
N HIS A 31 -9.41 9.53 -7.54
CA HIS A 31 -9.24 10.69 -6.66
C HIS A 31 -10.55 11.35 -6.20
N THR A 32 -11.68 11.00 -6.79
CA THR A 32 -12.97 11.64 -6.51
C THR A 32 -14.05 10.66 -6.08
N ALA A 33 -13.84 9.37 -6.32
CA ALA A 33 -14.84 8.34 -6.03
C ALA A 33 -15.27 8.34 -4.56
N ASN A 34 -16.56 8.12 -4.37
CA ASN A 34 -17.15 7.84 -3.06
C ASN A 34 -17.95 6.55 -3.18
N ILE A 35 -17.53 5.53 -2.48
CA ILE A 35 -18.16 4.21 -2.51
C ILE A 35 -19.17 4.16 -1.37
N ASN A 36 -20.44 4.18 -1.71
CA ASN A 36 -21.54 4.10 -0.77
C ASN A 36 -22.18 2.70 -0.82
N ASP A 37 -23.01 2.41 0.16
CA ASP A 37 -23.86 1.21 0.18
C ASP A 37 -23.09 -0.12 0.16
N VAL A 38 -21.85 -0.15 0.70
CA VAL A 38 -21.14 -1.40 0.93
C VAL A 38 -21.78 -2.12 2.10
N SER A 39 -22.44 -3.26 1.82
CA SER A 39 -23.03 -4.04 2.89
C SER A 39 -21.97 -4.59 3.85
N PRO A 40 -22.28 -4.80 5.13
CA PRO A 40 -21.35 -5.46 6.06
C PRO A 40 -20.85 -6.82 5.53
N ARG A 41 -21.71 -7.53 4.80
CA ARG A 41 -21.34 -8.79 4.17
C ARG A 41 -20.28 -8.59 3.09
N ASP A 42 -20.48 -7.67 2.16
CA ASP A 42 -19.51 -7.40 1.09
C ASP A 42 -18.18 -6.90 1.66
N LEU A 43 -18.24 -6.05 2.69
CA LEU A 43 -17.06 -5.59 3.37
C LEU A 43 -16.23 -6.75 3.95
N HIS A 44 -16.85 -7.61 4.73
CA HIS A 44 -16.17 -8.68 5.46
C HIS A 44 -15.95 -9.97 4.67
N GLU A 45 -16.68 -10.22 3.58
CA GLU A 45 -16.53 -11.42 2.75
C GLU A 45 -15.77 -11.15 1.44
N THR A 46 -15.67 -9.88 0.98
CA THR A 46 -15.06 -9.53 -0.30
C THR A 46 -13.87 -8.57 -0.15
N TYR A 47 -14.06 -7.42 0.50
CA TYR A 47 -13.04 -6.36 0.48
C TYR A 47 -11.94 -6.51 1.53
N LEU A 48 -12.27 -7.00 2.71
CA LEU A 48 -11.32 -7.08 3.83
C LEU A 48 -10.52 -8.40 3.94
N PRO A 49 -10.99 -9.58 3.49
CA PRO A 49 -10.33 -10.85 3.80
C PRO A 49 -8.88 -10.93 3.34
N ALA A 50 -8.57 -10.46 2.12
CA ALA A 50 -7.20 -10.49 1.60
C ALA A 50 -6.25 -9.62 2.46
N PHE A 51 -6.70 -8.44 2.89
CA PHE A 51 -5.91 -7.57 3.78
C PHE A 51 -5.73 -8.20 5.15
N LYS A 52 -6.79 -8.78 5.71
CA LYS A 52 -6.74 -9.49 6.99
C LYS A 52 -5.70 -10.62 6.95
N ASP A 53 -5.73 -11.44 5.92
CA ASP A 53 -4.77 -12.52 5.74
C ASP A 53 -3.34 -12.02 5.56
N LEU A 54 -3.14 -10.91 4.84
CA LEU A 54 -1.82 -10.29 4.70
C LEU A 54 -1.30 -9.73 6.02
N VAL A 55 -2.17 -9.18 6.87
CA VAL A 55 -1.82 -8.66 8.19
C VAL A 55 -1.58 -9.81 9.19
N GLU A 56 -2.56 -10.70 9.34
CA GLU A 56 -2.55 -11.69 10.41
C GLU A 56 -1.69 -12.92 10.10
N LYS A 57 -1.64 -13.38 8.82
CA LYS A 57 -0.90 -14.58 8.42
C LYS A 57 0.43 -14.25 7.77
N ALA A 58 0.47 -13.35 6.78
CA ALA A 58 1.68 -12.98 6.08
C ALA A 58 2.55 -11.97 6.84
N LYS A 59 2.00 -11.32 7.90
CA LYS A 59 2.71 -10.37 8.76
C LYS A 59 3.36 -9.23 7.99
N VAL A 60 2.64 -8.67 7.00
CA VAL A 60 3.11 -7.50 6.25
C VAL A 60 3.46 -6.35 7.19
N ARG A 61 4.48 -5.58 6.83
CA ARG A 61 5.01 -4.46 7.63
C ARG A 61 4.46 -3.11 7.19
N GLU A 62 3.71 -3.09 6.10
CA GLU A 62 3.15 -1.86 5.57
C GLU A 62 1.77 -2.09 4.98
N VAL A 63 0.90 -1.09 5.14
CA VAL A 63 -0.42 -1.03 4.50
C VAL A 63 -0.57 0.34 3.85
N MET A 64 -0.94 0.37 2.59
CA MET A 64 -1.25 1.61 1.88
C MET A 64 -2.75 1.84 1.84
N CYS A 65 -3.21 2.94 2.43
CA CYS A 65 -4.61 3.33 2.35
C CYS A 65 -4.97 3.89 0.97
N ALA A 66 -6.20 3.66 0.55
CA ALA A 66 -6.66 3.96 -0.80
C ALA A 66 -7.05 5.44 -1.00
N TYR A 67 -7.10 5.87 -2.27
CA TYR A 67 -7.49 7.23 -2.66
C TYR A 67 -8.92 7.60 -2.30
N GLN A 68 -9.88 6.73 -2.62
CA GLN A 68 -11.30 7.06 -2.58
C GLN A 68 -11.85 7.26 -1.16
N ARG A 69 -13.10 7.72 -1.13
CA ARG A 69 -13.92 7.75 0.08
C ARG A 69 -14.76 6.48 0.19
N TRP A 70 -15.10 6.13 1.41
CA TRP A 70 -16.13 5.17 1.77
C TRP A 70 -17.12 5.83 2.71
N ASP A 71 -18.40 5.91 2.32
CA ASP A 71 -19.46 6.63 3.03
C ASP A 71 -19.02 8.05 3.41
N ASP A 72 -18.57 8.82 2.42
CA ASP A 72 -18.05 10.20 2.54
C ASP A 72 -16.73 10.35 3.33
N GLU A 73 -16.20 9.30 3.93
CA GLU A 73 -14.95 9.34 4.69
C GLU A 73 -13.78 8.91 3.80
N PRO A 74 -12.72 9.74 3.61
CA PRO A 74 -11.51 9.34 2.89
C PRO A 74 -10.85 8.12 3.54
N CYS A 75 -10.47 7.10 2.77
CA CYS A 75 -9.87 5.89 3.33
C CYS A 75 -8.60 6.18 4.14
N CYS A 76 -7.74 7.10 3.69
CA CYS A 76 -6.55 7.53 4.43
C CYS A 76 -6.86 8.47 5.63
N GLY A 77 -8.09 8.91 5.79
CA GLY A 77 -8.57 9.70 6.91
C GLY A 77 -9.63 8.99 7.76
N SER A 78 -9.76 7.68 7.60
CA SER A 78 -10.79 6.88 8.25
C SER A 78 -10.30 6.20 9.53
N THR A 79 -10.77 6.70 10.67
CA THR A 79 -10.52 6.04 11.96
C THR A 79 -11.18 4.66 12.02
N ARG A 80 -12.30 4.47 11.32
CA ARG A 80 -12.98 3.17 11.20
C ARG A 80 -12.09 2.13 10.54
N LEU A 81 -11.45 2.47 9.42
CA LEU A 81 -10.55 1.57 8.70
C LEU A 81 -9.21 1.41 9.42
N LEU A 82 -8.55 2.53 9.74
CA LEU A 82 -7.14 2.51 10.15
C LEU A 82 -6.94 2.21 11.64
N GLN A 83 -7.82 2.71 12.52
CA GLN A 83 -7.73 2.41 13.95
C GLN A 83 -8.53 1.16 14.29
N ARG A 84 -9.86 1.23 14.14
CA ARG A 84 -10.74 0.17 14.64
C ARG A 84 -10.47 -1.17 13.96
N ILE A 85 -10.54 -1.26 12.62
CA ILE A 85 -10.40 -2.54 11.91
C ILE A 85 -8.94 -2.96 11.85
N LEU A 86 -8.06 -2.10 11.30
CA LEU A 86 -6.68 -2.49 11.02
C LEU A 86 -5.87 -2.67 12.33
N ARG A 87 -5.91 -1.68 13.25
CA ARG A 87 -5.06 -1.72 14.45
C ARG A 87 -5.71 -2.45 15.62
N ASP A 88 -6.96 -2.14 15.95
CA ASP A 88 -7.59 -2.70 17.15
C ASP A 88 -8.07 -4.14 16.93
N GLU A 89 -8.77 -4.43 15.82
CA GLU A 89 -9.32 -5.75 15.55
C GLU A 89 -8.25 -6.73 15.03
N TRP A 90 -7.36 -6.30 14.10
CA TRP A 90 -6.34 -7.18 13.50
C TRP A 90 -4.96 -7.07 14.14
N GLY A 91 -4.78 -6.14 15.06
CA GLY A 91 -3.53 -5.97 15.81
C GLY A 91 -2.35 -5.46 14.97
N PHE A 92 -2.60 -4.73 13.88
CA PHE A 92 -1.56 -4.17 13.04
C PHE A 92 -0.78 -3.06 13.76
N LYS A 93 0.53 -3.23 13.89
CA LYS A 93 1.40 -2.32 14.66
C LYS A 93 2.36 -1.49 13.80
N TYR A 94 2.41 -1.78 12.52
CA TYR A 94 3.43 -1.24 11.60
C TYR A 94 2.92 -0.03 10.81
N LEU A 95 3.64 0.30 9.72
CA LEU A 95 3.41 1.51 8.94
C LEU A 95 2.09 1.49 8.15
N VAL A 96 1.39 2.60 8.22
CA VAL A 96 0.35 2.97 7.27
C VAL A 96 0.88 4.12 6.42
N VAL A 97 1.03 3.88 5.12
CA VAL A 97 1.39 4.90 4.13
C VAL A 97 0.15 5.31 3.34
N SER A 98 0.05 6.59 2.97
CA SER A 98 -1.00 7.02 2.04
C SER A 98 -0.68 6.57 0.62
N ASP A 99 -1.69 6.40 -0.22
CA ASP A 99 -1.45 6.47 -1.66
C ASP A 99 -0.94 7.86 -2.04
N CYS A 100 -0.21 7.97 -3.17
CA CYS A 100 0.54 9.17 -3.51
C CYS A 100 -0.39 10.38 -3.72
N GLY A 101 -0.30 11.36 -2.80
CA GLY A 101 -1.15 12.54 -2.78
C GLY A 101 -2.56 12.34 -2.22
N ALA A 102 -2.89 11.15 -1.70
CA ALA A 102 -4.24 10.85 -1.19
C ALA A 102 -4.67 11.74 -0.01
N ILE A 103 -3.74 12.21 0.81
CA ILE A 103 -4.06 13.16 1.89
C ILE A 103 -4.45 14.53 1.32
N ALA A 104 -3.77 14.96 0.25
CA ALA A 104 -4.13 16.21 -0.43
C ALA A 104 -5.55 16.16 -1.03
N ASP A 105 -6.01 14.98 -1.44
CA ASP A 105 -7.36 14.79 -1.97
C ASP A 105 -8.46 15.18 -0.97
N PHE A 106 -8.22 15.07 0.34
CA PHE A 106 -9.22 15.49 1.36
C PHE A 106 -9.62 16.95 1.18
N TRP A 107 -8.72 17.78 0.74
CA TRP A 107 -8.93 19.20 0.49
C TRP A 107 -9.19 19.51 -1.00
N THR A 108 -8.41 18.92 -1.93
CA THR A 108 -8.49 19.26 -3.36
C THR A 108 -9.68 18.63 -4.06
N SER A 109 -9.97 17.36 -3.80
CA SER A 109 -10.94 16.55 -4.56
C SER A 109 -12.17 16.18 -3.74
N HIS A 110 -11.97 15.67 -2.53
CA HIS A 110 -13.06 15.19 -1.67
C HIS A 110 -13.83 16.30 -0.97
N LYS A 111 -13.20 17.46 -0.75
CA LYS A 111 -13.77 18.60 -0.01
C LYS A 111 -14.19 18.25 1.43
N THR A 112 -13.57 17.23 2.03
CA THR A 112 -13.81 16.80 3.41
C THR A 112 -12.94 17.55 4.43
N SER A 113 -11.95 18.31 3.95
CA SER A 113 -11.10 19.22 4.72
C SER A 113 -11.11 20.60 4.12
N SER A 114 -11.15 21.64 4.94
CA SER A 114 -11.23 23.02 4.49
C SER A 114 -9.92 23.58 3.97
N THR A 115 -8.78 23.04 4.44
CA THR A 115 -7.42 23.45 4.03
C THR A 115 -6.48 22.27 4.07
N GLN A 116 -5.30 22.45 3.46
CA GLN A 116 -4.23 21.46 3.46
C GLN A 116 -3.79 21.06 4.89
N ARG A 117 -3.69 22.02 5.84
CA ARG A 117 -3.33 21.70 7.23
C ARG A 117 -4.41 20.87 7.96
N HIS A 118 -5.69 21.07 7.64
CA HIS A 118 -6.76 20.23 8.18
C HIS A 118 -6.73 18.83 7.57
N ALA A 119 -6.38 18.71 6.28
CA ALA A 119 -6.15 17.42 5.64
C ALA A 119 -5.00 16.66 6.31
N ALA A 120 -3.88 17.34 6.56
CA ALA A 120 -2.71 16.77 7.25
C ALA A 120 -3.08 16.28 8.67
N ALA A 121 -3.75 17.14 9.45
CA ALA A 121 -4.20 16.78 10.80
C ALA A 121 -5.12 15.56 10.76
N LYS A 122 -6.12 15.53 9.86
CA LYS A 122 -7.05 14.42 9.71
C LYS A 122 -6.33 13.10 9.37
N GLY A 123 -5.33 13.13 8.48
CA GLY A 123 -4.53 11.96 8.11
C GLY A 123 -3.78 11.38 9.32
N VAL A 124 -3.09 12.22 10.10
CA VAL A 124 -2.39 11.84 11.32
C VAL A 124 -3.37 11.27 12.36
N THR A 125 -4.43 12.01 12.70
CA THR A 125 -5.41 11.57 13.69
C THR A 125 -6.08 10.25 13.31
N ALA A 126 -6.29 9.99 12.01
CA ALA A 126 -6.85 8.73 11.54
C ALA A 126 -5.86 7.56 11.60
N GLY A 127 -4.55 7.82 11.63
CA GLY A 127 -3.53 6.77 11.76
C GLY A 127 -2.69 6.52 10.52
N THR A 128 -2.68 7.44 9.54
CA THR A 128 -1.74 7.41 8.42
C THR A 128 -0.39 7.95 8.88
N ASP A 129 0.64 7.10 8.86
CA ASP A 129 1.96 7.42 9.42
C ASP A 129 2.83 8.20 8.45
N VAL A 130 2.77 7.88 7.16
CA VAL A 130 3.62 8.47 6.12
C VAL A 130 2.77 8.90 4.93
N GLU A 131 3.02 10.09 4.43
CA GLU A 131 2.44 10.56 3.16
C GLU A 131 3.38 10.18 2.00
N CYS A 132 2.84 9.46 0.99
CA CYS A 132 3.56 9.19 -0.25
C CYS A 132 3.57 10.43 -1.14
N GLY A 133 4.77 10.93 -1.49
CA GLY A 133 4.98 12.06 -2.40
C GLY A 133 5.70 13.24 -1.76
N PHE A 134 5.81 14.34 -2.52
CA PHE A 134 6.49 15.57 -2.12
C PHE A 134 5.56 16.77 -2.31
N GLY A 135 5.69 17.78 -1.43
CA GLY A 135 4.92 19.02 -1.55
C GLY A 135 3.43 18.88 -1.25
N TYR A 136 3.05 17.84 -0.52
CA TYR A 136 1.67 17.56 -0.19
C TYR A 136 1.26 18.02 1.21
N ALA A 137 0.24 17.40 1.78
CA ALA A 137 -0.41 17.87 2.98
C ALA A 137 0.49 17.83 4.22
N TYR A 138 1.35 16.80 4.39
CA TYR A 138 2.16 16.63 5.60
C TYR A 138 3.25 17.69 5.78
N GLU A 139 3.61 18.43 4.75
CA GLU A 139 4.43 19.66 4.90
C GLU A 139 3.75 20.72 5.78
N LYS A 140 2.42 20.64 5.96
CA LYS A 140 1.62 21.54 6.79
C LYS A 140 1.43 21.06 8.24
N LEU A 141 2.07 19.95 8.64
CA LEU A 141 1.99 19.47 10.02
C LEU A 141 2.47 20.51 11.05
N PRO A 142 3.57 21.26 10.84
CA PRO A 142 3.96 22.31 11.78
C PRO A 142 2.91 23.43 11.91
N GLU A 143 2.19 23.74 10.83
CA GLU A 143 1.09 24.70 10.87
C GLU A 143 -0.13 24.12 11.62
N ALA A 144 -0.40 22.83 11.45
CA ALA A 144 -1.49 22.12 12.16
C ALA A 144 -1.26 22.10 13.67
N VAL A 145 -0.02 21.85 14.12
CA VAL A 145 0.36 21.90 15.54
C VAL A 145 0.18 23.31 16.09
N ARG A 146 0.73 24.34 15.44
CA ARG A 146 0.56 25.72 15.85
C ARG A 146 -0.90 26.18 15.92
N ALA A 147 -1.75 25.59 15.10
CA ALA A 147 -3.20 25.86 15.10
C ALA A 147 -3.98 25.01 16.13
N GLY A 148 -3.31 24.16 16.91
CA GLY A 148 -3.94 23.29 17.90
C GLY A 148 -4.84 22.20 17.32
N LEU A 149 -4.62 21.82 16.05
CA LEU A 149 -5.39 20.75 15.38
C LEU A 149 -4.89 19.35 15.76
N ILE A 150 -3.60 19.23 16.01
CA ILE A 150 -2.90 18.03 16.51
C ILE A 150 -1.79 18.44 17.45
N THR A 151 -1.25 17.48 18.21
CA THR A 151 -0.12 17.69 19.12
C THR A 151 1.17 17.12 18.53
N GLU A 152 2.32 17.55 19.07
CA GLU A 152 3.62 16.94 18.71
C GLU A 152 3.67 15.47 19.15
N GLU A 153 3.09 15.12 20.31
CA GLU A 153 3.04 13.73 20.78
C GLU A 153 2.24 12.81 19.84
N GLU A 154 1.21 13.34 19.15
CA GLU A 154 0.53 12.57 18.09
C GLU A 154 1.47 12.28 16.92
N ILE A 155 2.23 13.28 16.48
CA ILE A 155 3.24 13.11 15.41
C ILE A 155 4.34 12.14 15.85
N ASP A 156 4.84 12.24 17.08
CA ASP A 156 5.90 11.38 17.63
C ASP A 156 5.51 9.90 17.56
N ARG A 157 4.25 9.55 17.83
CA ARG A 157 3.78 8.15 17.70
C ARG A 157 3.90 7.61 16.27
N HIS A 158 3.72 8.46 15.26
CA HIS A 158 3.89 8.09 13.85
C HIS A 158 5.37 8.01 13.46
N VAL A 159 6.16 8.96 13.94
CA VAL A 159 7.63 8.97 13.73
C VAL A 159 8.29 7.73 14.34
N VAL A 160 7.85 7.30 15.53
CA VAL A 160 8.35 6.06 16.16
C VAL A 160 8.14 4.86 15.23
N ARG A 161 6.96 4.66 14.67
CA ARG A 161 6.72 3.54 13.72
C ARG A 161 7.58 3.62 12.47
N LEU A 162 7.78 4.83 11.94
CA LEU A 162 8.66 5.03 10.79
C LEU A 162 10.11 4.68 11.13
N LEU A 163 10.61 5.12 12.29
CA LEU A 163 11.97 4.81 12.72
C LEU A 163 12.15 3.33 13.03
N GLU A 164 11.18 2.68 13.70
CA GLU A 164 11.20 1.23 13.93
C GLU A 164 11.31 0.46 12.62
N ALA A 165 10.54 0.85 11.59
CA ALA A 165 10.61 0.26 10.26
C ALA A 165 12.01 0.41 9.63
N ARG A 166 12.64 1.59 9.75
CA ARG A 166 14.00 1.84 9.26
C ARG A 166 15.06 1.05 10.05
N PHE A 167 14.86 0.88 11.36
CA PHE A 167 15.71 -0.01 12.16
C PHE A 167 15.55 -1.48 11.74
N GLU A 168 14.32 -1.94 11.48
CA GLU A 168 14.10 -3.31 10.97
C GLU A 168 14.76 -3.56 9.60
N LEU A 169 14.93 -2.53 8.77
CA LEU A 169 15.64 -2.59 7.49
C LEU A 169 17.17 -2.52 7.63
N GLY A 170 17.67 -2.19 8.81
CA GLY A 170 19.11 -2.00 9.06
C GLY A 170 19.66 -0.67 8.54
N GLU A 171 18.81 0.29 8.22
CA GLU A 171 19.24 1.60 7.68
C GLU A 171 20.01 2.46 8.68
N MET A 172 19.87 2.18 9.99
CA MET A 172 20.54 2.93 11.05
C MET A 172 21.85 2.26 11.51
N ASP A 173 22.16 1.09 10.99
CA ASP A 173 23.37 0.34 11.30
C ASP A 173 24.41 0.49 10.17
N ASP A 174 25.65 0.00 10.40
CA ASP A 174 26.63 -0.09 9.34
C ASP A 174 26.07 -0.91 8.16
N HIS A 175 26.11 -0.33 6.97
CA HIS A 175 25.65 -0.96 5.74
C HIS A 175 26.24 -2.35 5.52
N ALA A 176 27.50 -2.58 5.93
CA ALA A 176 28.14 -3.90 5.85
C ALA A 176 27.52 -4.93 6.79
N ALA A 177 26.82 -4.52 7.84
CA ALA A 177 26.14 -5.40 8.78
C ALA A 177 24.83 -5.96 8.23
N CYS A 178 24.23 -5.27 7.27
CA CYS A 178 22.99 -5.72 6.62
C CYS A 178 23.29 -6.72 5.50
N GLU A 179 22.83 -7.97 5.65
CA GLU A 179 23.05 -9.02 4.66
C GLU A 179 22.46 -8.70 3.28
N TRP A 180 21.35 -7.97 3.25
CA TRP A 180 20.62 -7.63 2.02
C TRP A 180 21.33 -6.55 1.20
N SER A 181 22.13 -5.70 1.81
CA SER A 181 22.91 -4.67 1.14
C SER A 181 24.04 -5.24 0.26
N ARG A 182 24.40 -6.51 0.47
CA ARG A 182 25.44 -7.21 -0.28
C ARG A 182 24.94 -7.91 -1.54
N ILE A 183 23.65 -7.79 -1.87
CA ILE A 183 23.10 -8.35 -3.11
C ILE A 183 23.68 -7.57 -4.29
N PRO A 184 24.45 -8.21 -5.20
CA PRO A 184 25.10 -7.50 -6.28
C PRO A 184 24.12 -7.12 -7.38
N VAL A 185 24.38 -6.00 -8.06
CA VAL A 185 23.56 -5.52 -9.19
C VAL A 185 23.44 -6.56 -10.31
N SER A 186 24.44 -7.44 -10.46
CA SER A 186 24.42 -8.52 -11.47
C SER A 186 23.28 -9.54 -11.30
N VAL A 187 22.59 -9.53 -10.16
CA VAL A 187 21.37 -10.33 -9.95
C VAL A 187 20.20 -9.81 -10.80
N LEU A 188 20.19 -8.51 -11.11
CA LEU A 188 19.14 -7.92 -11.94
C LEU A 188 19.20 -8.53 -13.36
N SER A 189 18.07 -9.02 -13.83
CA SER A 189 17.93 -9.65 -15.14
C SER A 189 18.94 -10.79 -15.38
N SER A 190 19.37 -11.48 -14.32
CA SER A 190 20.20 -12.68 -14.45
C SER A 190 19.49 -13.74 -15.30
N LYS A 191 20.24 -14.74 -15.77
CA LYS A 191 19.67 -15.84 -16.55
C LYS A 191 18.53 -16.52 -15.78
N GLU A 192 18.76 -16.81 -14.51
CA GLU A 192 17.81 -17.45 -13.59
C GLU A 192 16.53 -16.61 -13.42
N HIS A 193 16.67 -15.29 -13.25
CA HIS A 193 15.50 -14.40 -13.14
C HIS A 193 14.69 -14.33 -14.43
N ARG A 194 15.35 -14.33 -15.60
CA ARG A 194 14.65 -14.37 -16.90
C ARG A 194 13.95 -15.70 -17.15
N GLU A 195 14.57 -16.82 -16.77
CA GLU A 195 13.97 -18.15 -16.86
C GLU A 195 12.76 -18.27 -15.95
N LEU A 196 12.85 -17.80 -14.70
CA LEU A 196 11.73 -17.76 -13.78
C LEU A 196 10.59 -16.89 -14.30
N SER A 197 10.87 -15.70 -14.82
CA SER A 197 9.88 -14.81 -15.42
C SER A 197 9.15 -15.47 -16.59
N LEU A 198 9.89 -16.17 -17.47
CA LEU A 198 9.31 -16.91 -18.58
C LEU A 198 8.43 -18.08 -18.11
N ASP A 199 8.86 -18.79 -17.07
CA ASP A 199 8.08 -19.89 -16.51
C ASP A 199 6.78 -19.38 -15.88
N MET A 200 6.83 -18.32 -15.10
CA MET A 200 5.64 -17.68 -14.54
C MET A 200 4.69 -17.19 -15.64
N ALA A 201 5.20 -16.59 -16.71
CA ALA A 201 4.38 -16.18 -17.85
C ALA A 201 3.68 -17.40 -18.51
N ARG A 202 4.39 -18.49 -18.72
CA ARG A 202 3.81 -19.73 -19.27
C ARG A 202 2.71 -20.31 -18.38
N GLN A 203 2.90 -20.31 -17.07
CA GLN A 203 1.93 -20.83 -16.12
C GLN A 203 0.72 -19.91 -15.92
N SER A 204 0.86 -18.62 -16.19
CA SER A 204 -0.25 -17.65 -16.05
C SER A 204 -1.17 -17.59 -17.27
N ILE A 205 -0.76 -18.11 -18.42
CA ILE A 205 -1.57 -18.08 -19.64
C ILE A 205 -2.69 -19.13 -19.55
N VAL A 206 -3.93 -18.68 -19.71
CA VAL A 206 -5.13 -19.53 -19.71
C VAL A 206 -5.69 -19.62 -21.11
N LEU A 207 -5.83 -20.84 -21.64
CA LEU A 207 -6.46 -21.08 -22.93
C LEU A 207 -8.00 -20.99 -22.78
N LEU A 208 -8.58 -19.82 -23.07
CA LEU A 208 -10.02 -19.60 -22.98
C LEU A 208 -10.79 -20.24 -24.11
N GLN A 209 -10.20 -20.35 -25.30
CA GLN A 209 -10.84 -20.89 -26.49
C GLN A 209 -9.81 -21.36 -27.51
N ASN A 210 -10.08 -22.49 -28.19
CA ASN A 210 -9.29 -23.00 -29.31
C ASN A 210 -10.24 -23.55 -30.38
N ARG A 211 -10.84 -22.66 -31.19
CA ARG A 211 -11.75 -23.05 -32.28
C ARG A 211 -10.97 -23.75 -33.37
N ASN A 212 -11.53 -24.84 -33.85
CA ASN A 212 -10.97 -25.68 -34.91
C ASN A 212 -9.54 -26.19 -34.61
N ASN A 213 -9.15 -26.26 -33.34
CA ASN A 213 -7.83 -26.68 -32.91
C ASN A 213 -6.68 -25.92 -33.64
N ILE A 214 -6.85 -24.59 -33.83
CA ILE A 214 -5.86 -23.75 -34.48
C ILE A 214 -4.55 -23.64 -33.69
N LEU A 215 -4.60 -23.84 -32.38
CA LEU A 215 -3.40 -23.88 -31.53
C LEU A 215 -2.99 -25.34 -31.23
N PRO A 216 -1.68 -25.62 -31.20
CA PRO A 216 -0.54 -24.72 -31.46
C PRO A 216 -0.42 -24.35 -32.93
N LEU A 217 0.00 -23.11 -33.22
CA LEU A 217 0.22 -22.66 -34.60
C LEU A 217 1.34 -23.45 -35.27
N SER A 218 1.20 -23.72 -36.57
CA SER A 218 2.25 -24.36 -37.36
C SER A 218 3.42 -23.40 -37.59
N LYS A 219 4.65 -23.95 -37.66
CA LYS A 219 5.81 -23.13 -37.98
C LYS A 219 5.70 -22.56 -39.40
N GLY A 220 5.97 -21.27 -39.55
CA GLY A 220 5.97 -20.58 -40.84
C GLY A 220 4.64 -19.95 -41.23
N GLU A 221 3.60 -20.06 -40.43
CA GLU A 221 2.36 -19.32 -40.65
C GLU A 221 2.57 -17.80 -40.48
N LYS A 222 1.86 -17.01 -41.30
CA LYS A 222 1.87 -15.56 -41.18
C LYS A 222 0.96 -15.14 -40.03
N ILE A 223 1.55 -14.46 -39.06
CA ILE A 223 0.84 -14.01 -37.85
C ILE A 223 0.83 -12.49 -37.83
N ALA A 224 -0.33 -11.88 -37.60
CA ALA A 224 -0.45 -10.45 -37.27
C ALA A 224 -0.36 -10.27 -35.75
N VAL A 225 0.53 -9.39 -35.32
CA VAL A 225 0.57 -8.90 -33.91
C VAL A 225 0.03 -7.49 -33.94
N ILE A 226 -1.08 -7.25 -33.23
CA ILE A 226 -1.83 -5.99 -33.24
C ILE A 226 -1.74 -5.34 -31.86
#